data_00f390a36abc0c8c4377a861c390ff1a
#
_entry.id   00f390a36abc0c8c4377a861c390ff1a
#
_cell.length_a   1.000
_cell.length_b   1.000
_cell.length_c   1.000
_cell.angle_alpha   90.00
_cell.angle_beta   90.00
_cell.angle_gamma   90.00
#
_symmetry.space_group_name_H-M   'P 1'
#
loop_
_entity.id
_entity.type
_entity.pdbx_description
1 polymer ?
#
loop_
_entity_poly.entity_id
_entity_poly.type
_entity_poly.pdbx_seq_one_letter_code
_entity_poly.pdbx_strand_id
1 'polypeptide(L)'
;MILNWEEGLSQPSDIKIALTKKFPGLIFSVLNISRAKFLSDENIEKINQFAPEILFNTLGFPYQEKLMYYNIKRLPTVRVALGIGGSFDFISGKVKRAPKIFRSLGLEWFWRLLISFFKGNPGKRIRRIYQATFVFMGKVLKSRTKSLKESFTKK
;
A
#
# COMPACT_ATOMS: atom_id res chain seq x y z
N MET A 1 -0.56 -10.71 -9.92
CA MET A 1 0.65 -11.07 -9.14
C MET A 1 0.80 -10.16 -7.94
N ILE A 2 1.46 -10.63 -6.86
CA ILE A 2 1.66 -9.88 -5.62
C ILE A 2 3.16 -9.76 -5.35
N LEU A 3 3.67 -8.52 -5.28
CA LEU A 3 5.00 -8.21 -4.79
C LEU A 3 4.91 -8.00 -3.28
N ASN A 4 5.36 -8.98 -2.52
CA ASN A 4 5.29 -8.97 -1.08
C ASN A 4 6.58 -8.43 -0.47
N TRP A 5 6.46 -7.59 0.54
CA TRP A 5 7.62 -7.15 1.30
C TRP A 5 8.13 -8.30 2.17
N GLU A 6 9.40 -8.69 1.97
CA GLU A 6 10.02 -9.84 2.64
C GLU A 6 10.04 -9.74 4.17
N GLU A 7 10.18 -8.51 4.71
CA GLU A 7 10.11 -8.23 6.16
C GLU A 7 8.69 -7.88 6.62
N GLY A 8 7.67 -8.10 5.77
CA GLY A 8 6.26 -7.87 6.10
C GLY A 8 5.73 -8.87 7.13
N LEU A 9 4.59 -8.54 7.73
CA LEU A 9 3.94 -9.43 8.71
C LEU A 9 3.42 -10.71 8.06
N SER A 10 2.89 -10.63 6.84
CA SER A 10 2.39 -11.77 6.08
C SER A 10 3.47 -12.33 5.17
N GLN A 11 3.76 -13.60 5.33
CA GLN A 11 4.68 -14.30 4.43
C GLN A 11 3.91 -14.83 3.19
N PRO A 12 4.61 -15.17 2.09
CA PRO A 12 3.96 -15.71 0.88
C PRO A 12 3.03 -16.90 1.14
N SER A 13 3.40 -17.78 2.06
CA SER A 13 2.57 -18.91 2.47
C SER A 13 1.25 -18.49 3.09
N ASP A 14 1.28 -17.48 4.00
CA ASP A 14 0.08 -16.94 4.65
C ASP A 14 -0.89 -16.35 3.62
N ILE A 15 -0.34 -15.58 2.67
CA ILE A 15 -1.11 -14.94 1.59
C ILE A 15 -1.71 -16.01 0.67
N LYS A 16 -0.91 -17.02 0.27
CA LYS A 16 -1.35 -18.12 -0.59
C LYS A 16 -2.52 -18.88 0.05
N ILE A 17 -2.37 -19.33 1.29
CA ILE A 17 -3.40 -20.05 2.02
C ILE A 17 -4.69 -19.22 2.09
N ALA A 18 -4.58 -17.97 2.48
CA ALA A 18 -5.74 -17.10 2.67
C ALA A 18 -6.48 -16.80 1.34
N LEU A 19 -5.73 -16.56 0.26
CA LEU A 19 -6.32 -16.29 -1.06
C LEU A 19 -6.94 -17.52 -1.67
N THR A 20 -6.28 -18.67 -1.62
CA THR A 20 -6.83 -19.94 -2.13
C THR A 20 -8.13 -20.32 -1.42
N LYS A 21 -8.16 -20.14 -0.08
CA LYS A 21 -9.38 -20.40 0.72
C LYS A 21 -10.52 -19.44 0.35
N LYS A 22 -10.21 -18.16 0.13
CA LYS A 22 -11.23 -17.12 -0.08
C LYS A 22 -11.69 -17.01 -1.52
N PHE A 23 -10.83 -17.34 -2.47
CA PHE A 23 -11.06 -17.22 -3.90
C PHE A 23 -10.57 -18.50 -4.62
N PRO A 24 -11.33 -19.60 -4.52
CA PRO A 24 -11.00 -20.83 -5.24
C PRO A 24 -10.92 -20.56 -6.74
N GLY A 25 -9.90 -21.08 -7.40
CA GLY A 25 -9.70 -20.91 -8.85
C GLY A 25 -8.97 -19.62 -9.26
N LEU A 26 -8.65 -18.71 -8.33
CA LEU A 26 -7.85 -17.52 -8.66
C LEU A 26 -6.43 -17.93 -9.03
N ILE A 27 -5.98 -17.53 -10.22
CA ILE A 27 -4.60 -17.68 -10.66
C ILE A 27 -3.78 -16.51 -10.14
N PHE A 28 -2.83 -16.77 -9.26
CA PHE A 28 -1.97 -15.75 -8.69
C PHE A 28 -0.60 -16.28 -8.32
N SER A 29 0.37 -15.38 -8.22
CA SER A 29 1.71 -15.67 -7.71
C SER A 29 2.10 -14.62 -6.68
N VAL A 30 2.91 -15.02 -5.69
CA VAL A 30 3.45 -14.14 -4.65
C VAL A 30 4.97 -14.19 -4.71
N LEU A 31 5.59 -13.05 -4.94
CA LEU A 31 7.04 -12.87 -5.00
C LEU A 31 7.49 -12.00 -3.85
N ASN A 32 8.39 -12.50 -3.01
CA ASN A 32 9.05 -11.69 -1.98
C ASN A 32 10.09 -10.77 -2.61
N ILE A 33 10.05 -9.51 -2.22
CA ILE A 33 11.02 -8.50 -2.63
C ILE A 33 11.41 -7.60 -1.47
N SER A 34 12.64 -7.09 -1.51
CA SER A 34 13.14 -6.07 -0.60
C SER A 34 12.62 -4.67 -0.97
N ARG A 35 12.75 -3.73 -0.04
CA ARG A 35 12.45 -2.31 -0.29
C ARG A 35 13.55 -1.66 -1.10
N ALA A 36 13.51 -1.87 -2.40
CA ALA A 36 14.43 -1.29 -3.36
C ALA A 36 13.70 -0.35 -4.33
N LYS A 37 14.48 0.51 -5.00
CA LYS A 37 13.99 1.38 -6.06
C LYS A 37 13.78 0.62 -7.37
N PHE A 38 14.68 -0.33 -7.65
CA PHE A 38 14.69 -1.16 -8.84
C PHE A 38 14.52 -2.62 -8.47
N LEU A 39 13.77 -3.33 -9.27
CA LEU A 39 13.72 -4.79 -9.23
C LEU A 39 15.00 -5.36 -9.86
N SER A 40 15.49 -6.47 -9.31
CA SER A 40 16.55 -7.23 -9.95
C SER A 40 16.08 -7.79 -11.30
N ASP A 41 17.01 -8.07 -12.21
CA ASP A 41 16.67 -8.65 -13.51
C ASP A 41 15.98 -10.00 -13.35
N GLU A 42 16.41 -10.82 -12.40
CA GLU A 42 15.76 -12.08 -12.04
C GLU A 42 14.29 -11.89 -11.64
N ASN A 43 13.98 -10.86 -10.83
CA ASN A 43 12.61 -10.59 -10.41
C ASN A 43 11.76 -10.07 -11.58
N ILE A 44 12.33 -9.25 -12.45
CA ILE A 44 11.67 -8.80 -13.69
C ILE A 44 11.33 -10.00 -14.58
N GLU A 45 12.27 -10.92 -14.75
CA GLU A 45 12.06 -12.13 -15.54
C GLU A 45 10.96 -13.01 -14.97
N LYS A 46 10.96 -13.27 -13.65
CA LYS A 46 9.89 -14.02 -12.97
C LYS A 46 8.51 -13.38 -13.15
N ILE A 47 8.45 -12.04 -13.08
CA ILE A 47 7.19 -11.32 -13.30
C ILE A 47 6.74 -11.47 -14.75
N ASN A 48 7.64 -11.28 -15.71
CA ASN A 48 7.32 -11.36 -17.13
C ASN A 48 6.95 -12.79 -17.57
N GLN A 49 7.58 -13.81 -17.00
CA GLN A 49 7.20 -15.22 -17.23
C GLN A 49 5.79 -15.53 -16.71
N PHE A 50 5.41 -14.98 -15.57
CA PHE A 50 4.05 -15.12 -15.06
C PHE A 50 3.04 -14.28 -15.84
N ALA A 51 3.48 -13.24 -16.54
CA ALA A 51 2.71 -12.34 -17.38
C ALA A 51 1.43 -11.76 -16.71
N PRO A 52 1.53 -11.10 -15.52
CA PRO A 52 0.36 -10.60 -14.81
C PRO A 52 -0.21 -9.37 -15.48
N GLU A 53 -1.54 -9.28 -15.59
CA GLU A 53 -2.23 -8.04 -15.95
C GLU A 53 -2.37 -7.09 -14.75
N ILE A 54 -2.50 -7.63 -13.54
CA ILE A 54 -2.65 -6.87 -12.29
C ILE A 54 -1.49 -7.17 -11.36
N LEU A 55 -0.84 -6.10 -10.88
CA LEU A 55 0.27 -6.15 -9.95
C LEU A 55 -0.08 -5.45 -8.65
N PHE A 56 -0.10 -6.20 -7.55
CA PHE A 56 -0.24 -5.64 -6.21
C PHE A 56 1.13 -5.49 -5.55
N ASN A 57 1.36 -4.35 -4.88
CA ASN A 57 2.62 -4.08 -4.20
C ASN A 57 2.38 -3.76 -2.72
N THR A 58 3.02 -4.49 -1.80
CA THR A 58 2.84 -4.38 -0.36
C THR A 58 3.96 -3.64 0.37
N LEU A 59 4.95 -3.10 -0.33
CA LEU A 59 6.14 -2.48 0.28
C LEU A 59 5.83 -1.26 1.17
N GLY A 60 4.65 -0.68 1.02
CA GLY A 60 4.25 0.55 1.72
C GLY A 60 4.89 1.81 1.15
N PHE A 61 4.32 2.96 1.53
CA PHE A 61 4.79 4.29 1.13
C PHE A 61 6.19 4.58 1.73
N PRO A 62 7.13 5.20 0.98
CA PRO A 62 7.08 5.59 -0.44
C PRO A 62 7.68 4.52 -1.40
N TYR A 63 7.99 3.33 -0.89
CA TYR A 63 8.72 2.31 -1.65
C TYR A 63 7.88 1.70 -2.78
N GLN A 64 6.60 1.44 -2.53
CA GLN A 64 5.71 0.85 -3.51
C GLN A 64 5.51 1.77 -4.73
N GLU A 65 5.36 3.08 -4.53
CA GLU A 65 5.22 4.05 -5.61
C GLU A 65 6.51 4.18 -6.43
N LYS A 66 7.64 4.29 -5.74
CA LYS A 66 8.96 4.37 -6.39
C LYS A 66 9.25 3.12 -7.21
N LEU A 67 9.05 1.94 -6.64
CA LEU A 67 9.30 0.68 -7.33
C LEU A 67 8.44 0.55 -8.59
N MET A 68 7.15 0.86 -8.52
CA MET A 68 6.27 0.85 -9.69
C MET A 68 6.71 1.86 -10.74
N TYR A 69 6.96 3.10 -10.35
CA TYR A 69 7.37 4.18 -11.26
C TYR A 69 8.62 3.82 -12.07
N TYR A 70 9.65 3.27 -11.43
CA TYR A 70 10.92 2.97 -12.10
C TYR A 70 10.93 1.66 -12.89
N ASN A 71 10.02 0.71 -12.61
CA ASN A 71 10.07 -0.61 -13.22
C ASN A 71 8.89 -0.92 -14.16
N ILE A 72 7.81 -0.13 -14.16
CA ILE A 72 6.60 -0.44 -14.93
C ILE A 72 6.86 -0.59 -16.43
N LYS A 73 7.80 0.16 -16.99
CA LYS A 73 8.19 0.05 -18.41
C LYS A 73 8.85 -1.28 -18.79
N ARG A 74 9.36 -2.01 -17.78
CA ARG A 74 9.98 -3.33 -17.95
C ARG A 74 8.98 -4.48 -17.74
N LEU A 75 7.70 -4.17 -17.48
CA LEU A 75 6.63 -5.11 -17.18
C LEU A 75 5.49 -4.95 -18.19
N PRO A 76 5.68 -5.38 -19.45
CA PRO A 76 4.80 -5.03 -20.56
C PRO A 76 3.37 -5.60 -20.44
N THR A 77 3.18 -6.69 -19.67
CA THR A 77 1.85 -7.30 -19.47
C THR A 77 1.03 -6.61 -18.39
N VAL A 78 1.68 -5.84 -17.50
CA VAL A 78 1.01 -5.19 -16.38
C VAL A 78 0.19 -3.99 -16.86
N ARG A 79 -1.12 -4.12 -16.80
CA ARG A 79 -2.09 -3.06 -17.14
C ARG A 79 -2.44 -2.20 -15.92
N VAL A 80 -2.48 -2.82 -14.74
CA VAL A 80 -2.81 -2.13 -13.48
C VAL A 80 -1.80 -2.48 -12.42
N ALA A 81 -1.16 -1.47 -11.81
CA ALA A 81 -0.26 -1.63 -10.68
C ALA A 81 -0.79 -0.85 -9.47
N LEU A 82 -1.00 -1.52 -8.34
CA LEU A 82 -1.62 -0.97 -7.14
C LEU A 82 -0.71 -1.11 -5.92
N GLY A 83 -0.40 0.01 -5.26
CA GLY A 83 0.24 0.04 -3.95
C GLY A 83 -0.81 -0.15 -2.85
N ILE A 84 -0.80 -1.29 -2.20
CA ILE A 84 -1.83 -1.68 -1.22
C ILE A 84 -1.30 -1.79 0.22
N GLY A 85 0.02 -1.60 0.41
CA GLY A 85 0.64 -1.70 1.73
C GLY A 85 0.29 -3.00 2.44
N GLY A 86 0.00 -2.94 3.74
CA GLY A 86 -0.34 -4.09 4.57
C GLY A 86 -1.77 -4.65 4.39
N SER A 87 -2.39 -4.53 3.23
CA SER A 87 -3.77 -5.02 3.01
C SER A 87 -3.86 -6.53 3.12
N PHE A 88 -2.83 -7.26 2.71
CA PHE A 88 -2.80 -8.72 2.84
C PHE A 88 -2.65 -9.18 4.29
N ASP A 89 -2.16 -8.35 5.21
CA ASP A 89 -2.11 -8.69 6.64
C ASP A 89 -3.50 -8.90 7.25
N PHE A 90 -4.52 -8.22 6.68
CA PHE A 90 -5.91 -8.44 7.07
C PHE A 90 -6.51 -9.70 6.42
N ILE A 91 -6.14 -9.97 5.17
CA ILE A 91 -6.66 -11.14 4.43
C ILE A 91 -6.09 -12.42 5.03
N SER A 92 -4.79 -12.43 5.37
CA SER A 92 -4.10 -13.54 6.03
C SER A 92 -4.47 -13.71 7.52
N GLY A 93 -5.20 -12.73 8.12
CA GLY A 93 -5.58 -12.76 9.53
C GLY A 93 -4.48 -12.36 10.51
N LYS A 94 -3.29 -11.97 10.03
CA LYS A 94 -2.19 -11.49 10.91
C LYS A 94 -2.57 -10.21 11.65
N VAL A 95 -3.44 -9.40 11.07
CA VAL A 95 -3.98 -8.18 11.68
C VAL A 95 -5.51 -8.27 11.73
N LYS A 96 -6.07 -8.12 12.93
CA LYS A 96 -7.52 -8.06 13.10
C LYS A 96 -8.07 -6.73 12.58
N ARG A 97 -9.15 -6.80 11.79
CA ARG A 97 -9.88 -5.60 11.36
C ARG A 97 -10.61 -4.96 12.53
N ALA A 98 -10.89 -3.66 12.39
CA ALA A 98 -11.77 -2.95 13.31
C ALA A 98 -13.15 -3.63 13.40
N PRO A 99 -13.83 -3.58 14.57
CA PRO A 99 -15.22 -3.98 14.71
C PRO A 99 -16.11 -3.32 13.65
N LYS A 100 -17.22 -3.98 13.29
CA LYS A 100 -18.12 -3.50 12.23
C LYS A 100 -18.57 -2.06 12.45
N ILE A 101 -18.89 -1.66 13.70
CA ILE A 101 -19.29 -0.31 14.08
C ILE A 101 -18.25 0.74 13.68
N PHE A 102 -16.97 0.51 14.03
CA PHE A 102 -15.89 1.44 13.67
C PHE A 102 -15.68 1.53 12.16
N ARG A 103 -15.91 0.43 11.44
CA ARG A 103 -15.80 0.41 9.96
C ARG A 103 -16.93 1.15 9.28
N SER A 104 -18.18 0.99 9.74
CA SER A 104 -19.34 1.67 9.17
C SER A 104 -19.31 3.19 9.41
N LEU A 105 -18.68 3.63 10.50
CA LEU A 105 -18.47 5.04 10.82
C LEU A 105 -17.20 5.65 10.18
N GLY A 106 -16.45 4.89 9.39
CA GLY A 106 -15.18 5.35 8.81
C GLY A 106 -14.04 5.53 9.84
N LEU A 107 -14.22 5.03 11.08
CA LEU A 107 -13.29 5.17 12.20
C LEU A 107 -12.27 4.04 12.32
N GLU A 108 -11.99 3.30 11.24
CA GLU A 108 -10.98 2.23 11.26
C GLU A 108 -9.59 2.77 11.60
N TRP A 109 -9.25 3.98 11.15
CA TRP A 109 -8.00 4.66 11.50
C TRP A 109 -7.88 4.91 12.99
N PHE A 110 -8.98 5.29 13.66
CA PHE A 110 -9.03 5.52 15.11
C PHE A 110 -8.85 4.22 15.88
N TRP A 111 -9.51 3.14 15.46
CA TRP A 111 -9.31 1.81 16.02
C TRP A 111 -7.84 1.36 15.96
N ARG A 112 -7.19 1.58 14.81
CA ARG A 112 -5.76 1.28 14.65
C ARG A 112 -4.88 2.14 15.57
N LEU A 113 -5.28 3.38 15.83
CA LEU A 113 -4.59 4.25 16.78
C LEU A 113 -4.71 3.69 18.19
N LEU A 114 -5.93 3.34 18.64
CA LEU A 114 -6.16 2.73 19.95
C LEU A 114 -5.30 1.48 20.15
N ILE A 115 -5.33 0.53 19.23
CA ILE A 115 -4.50 -0.69 19.31
C ILE A 115 -3.01 -0.35 19.42
N SER A 116 -2.54 0.72 18.76
CA SER A 116 -1.12 1.09 18.83
C SER A 116 -0.71 1.66 20.17
N PHE A 117 -1.63 2.30 20.91
CA PHE A 117 -1.40 2.69 22.31
C PHE A 117 -1.20 1.47 23.20
N PHE A 118 -2.05 0.44 23.05
CA PHE A 118 -1.92 -0.80 23.84
C PHE A 118 -0.68 -1.64 23.46
N LYS A 119 -0.16 -1.51 22.23
CA LYS A 119 1.03 -2.24 21.76
C LYS A 119 2.36 -1.47 21.93
N GLY A 120 2.36 -0.33 22.64
CA GLY A 120 3.58 0.36 23.09
C GLY A 120 4.32 1.21 22.04
N ASN A 121 3.74 1.51 20.87
CA ASN A 121 4.42 2.36 19.87
C ASN A 121 3.49 3.37 19.16
N PRO A 122 2.81 4.27 19.90
CA PRO A 122 1.85 5.22 19.31
C PRO A 122 2.52 6.34 18.50
N GLY A 123 3.76 6.72 18.83
CA GLY A 123 4.40 7.94 18.28
C GLY A 123 4.52 7.98 16.77
N LYS A 124 4.91 6.87 16.13
CA LYS A 124 5.03 6.81 14.66
C LYS A 124 3.67 6.95 13.97
N ARG A 125 2.59 6.43 14.56
CA ARG A 125 1.22 6.52 13.99
C ARG A 125 0.61 7.88 14.23
N ILE A 126 0.74 8.45 15.41
CA ILE A 126 0.29 9.82 15.72
C ILE A 126 0.94 10.80 14.75
N ARG A 127 2.25 10.70 14.54
CA ARG A 127 2.97 11.55 13.58
C ARG A 127 2.42 11.42 12.15
N ARG A 128 2.09 10.20 11.69
CA ARG A 128 1.49 9.98 10.36
C ARG A 128 0.10 10.59 10.25
N ILE A 129 -0.74 10.42 11.26
CA ILE A 129 -2.09 11.01 11.30
C ILE A 129 -1.99 12.54 11.30
N TYR A 130 -1.13 13.10 12.14
CA TYR A 130 -0.88 14.54 12.16
C TYR A 130 -0.42 15.07 10.79
N GLN A 131 0.54 14.40 10.17
CA GLN A 131 1.01 14.77 8.83
C GLN A 131 -0.07 14.65 7.76
N ALA A 132 -0.86 13.59 7.77
CA ALA A 132 -1.92 13.37 6.79
C ALA A 132 -3.10 14.35 6.98
N THR A 133 -3.45 14.69 8.21
CA THR A 133 -4.63 15.52 8.48
C THR A 133 -4.28 17.00 8.49
N PHE A 134 -3.31 17.43 9.29
CA PHE A 134 -3.05 18.85 9.50
C PHE A 134 -2.02 19.42 8.50
N VAL A 135 -0.91 18.72 8.30
CA VAL A 135 0.15 19.21 7.40
C VAL A 135 -0.29 19.15 5.94
N PHE A 136 -0.93 18.06 5.53
CA PHE A 136 -1.44 17.92 4.16
C PHE A 136 -2.55 18.93 3.88
N MET A 137 -3.54 19.05 4.77
CA MET A 137 -4.63 20.02 4.61
C MET A 137 -4.10 21.45 4.55
N GLY A 138 -3.14 21.81 5.42
CA GLY A 138 -2.48 23.13 5.37
C GLY A 138 -1.77 23.39 4.04
N LYS A 139 -1.09 22.38 3.48
CA LYS A 139 -0.46 22.49 2.15
C LYS A 139 -1.47 22.66 1.02
N VAL A 140 -2.58 21.92 1.06
CA VAL A 140 -3.66 22.03 0.06
C VAL A 140 -4.30 23.41 0.10
N LEU A 141 -4.64 23.91 1.29
CA LEU A 141 -5.20 25.27 1.45
C LEU A 141 -4.24 26.34 0.94
N LYS A 142 -2.94 26.24 1.28
CA LYS A 142 -1.91 27.18 0.80
C LYS A 142 -1.72 27.14 -0.71
N SER A 143 -1.77 25.95 -1.34
CA SER A 143 -1.68 25.83 -2.79
C SER A 143 -2.90 26.43 -3.49
N ARG A 144 -4.10 26.23 -2.93
CA ARG A 144 -5.34 26.83 -3.48
C ARG A 144 -5.36 28.35 -3.40
N THR A 145 -4.89 28.92 -2.28
CA THR A 145 -4.77 30.39 -2.14
C THR A 145 -3.73 31.00 -3.08
N LYS A 146 -2.62 30.28 -3.35
CA LYS A 146 -1.61 30.71 -4.32
C LYS A 146 -2.17 30.70 -5.75
N SER A 147 -2.85 29.63 -6.16
CA SER A 147 -3.49 29.52 -7.48
C SER A 147 -4.55 30.62 -7.70
N LEU A 148 -5.36 30.94 -6.68
CA LEU A 148 -6.31 32.04 -6.76
C LEU A 148 -5.64 33.40 -6.93
N LYS A 149 -4.57 33.68 -6.18
CA LYS A 149 -3.81 34.95 -6.33
C LYS A 149 -3.21 35.09 -7.74
N GLU A 150 -2.63 34.02 -8.30
CA GLU A 150 -2.06 34.04 -9.65
C GLU A 150 -3.13 34.23 -10.74
N SER A 151 -4.37 33.78 -10.53
CA SER A 151 -5.48 34.00 -11.45
C SER A 151 -6.01 35.43 -11.42
N PHE A 152 -5.92 36.15 -10.29
CA PHE A 152 -6.28 37.56 -10.19
C PHE A 152 -5.20 38.51 -10.70
N THR A 153 -3.94 38.11 -10.71
CA THR A 153 -2.82 38.97 -11.19
C THR A 153 -2.65 38.91 -12.72
N LYS A 154 -3.29 37.96 -13.40
CA LYS A 154 -3.26 37.80 -14.87
C LYS A 154 -4.42 38.46 -15.61
N LYS A 155 -5.27 39.22 -14.92
CA LYS A 155 -6.29 40.11 -15.48
C LYS A 155 -5.84 41.55 -15.37
#